data_03509cf2fa7bde8862f0a390305350e8
#
_entry.id   03509cf2fa7bde8862f0a390305350e8
#
_cell.length_a   1.000
_cell.length_b   1.000
_cell.length_c   1.000
_cell.angle_alpha   90.00
_cell.angle_beta   90.00
_cell.angle_gamma   90.00
#
_symmetry.space_group_name_H-M   'P 1'
#
loop_
_entity.id
_entity.type
_entity.pdbx_description
1 polymer ?
#
loop_
_entity_poly.entity_id
_entity_poly.type
_entity_poly.pdbx_seq_one_letter_code
_entity_poly.pdbx_strand_id
1 'polypeptide(L)'
;MNHGTYANVIIDISHEKVDRPFQYRIPDSLKEKLAVGMCVQIPFGTGNRKRKGYVIEITGKNEYPEEKIKEIDGIITDNLPAEADAIRLAAWMRQTYGSTMIAALKTVLPVKRAVKAVEKKKLRRSLSAEELTSLLGECMRKHQNAKVRVLQELLTEEELPYELVTGKLHVSAATLNSLVNQGAITIESESSYRNPVSLNVTAQSGPELSEEQRYIKEQILSDYDKNIRNTYLIHGITGSGKTLVYLALIEEMIKRGKQCIVLIPEIALTYQTLLRFYQRFGDRVSVMNSTLSPGEKYDQCERAKAGEIDVFIGPRSALFTPFPNLGLIVMDEEQENSYKSESTPKYHARETALEVAELYGASVVLGSATPSLEAYYRAGRGEYRLFQLTKRLTGGELPTVYTVDLRQELQEGNRSIFSRKLQELMTDRLNKGQQTILFLNRRGYAGFVSCRSCGEVMKCPHCDVSLSEHKGGRLI
;
A
#
# COMPACT_ATOMS: atom_id res chain seq x y z
N MET A 1 24.20 -3.27 23.66
CA MET A 1 24.12 -1.96 22.98
C MET A 1 25.52 -1.60 22.52
N ASN A 2 25.75 -1.48 21.20
CA ASN A 2 27.07 -1.11 20.66
C ASN A 2 27.28 0.39 20.89
N HIS A 3 28.08 0.75 21.86
CA HIS A 3 28.53 2.15 22.08
C HIS A 3 29.58 2.54 21.04
N GLY A 4 29.16 2.66 19.77
CA GLY A 4 30.04 3.15 18.72
C GLY A 4 30.29 4.65 18.86
N THR A 5 31.46 5.09 18.41
CA THR A 5 31.86 6.49 18.45
C THR A 5 31.49 7.24 17.16
N TYR A 6 31.25 6.52 16.08
CA TYR A 6 30.98 7.07 14.76
C TYR A 6 29.72 6.48 14.14
N ALA A 7 29.06 7.29 13.32
CA ALA A 7 27.90 6.87 12.52
C ALA A 7 28.18 7.08 11.03
N ASN A 8 27.89 6.08 10.22
CA ASN A 8 27.87 6.17 8.78
C ASN A 8 26.47 6.64 8.34
N VAL A 9 26.42 7.78 7.65
CA VAL A 9 25.20 8.51 7.35
C VAL A 9 25.05 8.69 5.84
N ILE A 10 23.89 8.34 5.29
CA ILE A 10 23.47 8.69 3.95
C ILE A 10 22.79 10.06 3.98
N ILE A 11 23.29 10.99 3.18
CA ILE A 11 22.80 12.38 3.17
C ILE A 11 21.56 12.49 2.29
N ASP A 12 20.58 13.29 2.70
CA ASP A 12 19.37 13.57 1.92
C ASP A 12 19.65 14.50 0.73
N ILE A 13 20.47 14.02 -0.20
CA ILE A 13 20.77 14.66 -1.49
C ILE A 13 20.77 13.58 -2.58
N SER A 14 19.83 13.67 -3.52
CA SER A 14 19.73 12.74 -4.65
C SER A 14 20.71 13.12 -5.76
N HIS A 15 21.99 12.83 -5.55
CA HIS A 15 23.05 13.08 -6.55
C HIS A 15 24.13 12.00 -6.45
N GLU A 16 24.52 11.41 -7.56
CA GLU A 16 25.48 10.29 -7.64
C GLU A 16 26.82 10.55 -6.92
N LYS A 17 27.37 11.75 -7.04
CA LYS A 17 28.67 12.10 -6.43
C LYS A 17 28.64 12.03 -4.89
N VAL A 18 27.48 12.10 -4.27
CA VAL A 18 27.28 12.04 -2.81
C VAL A 18 26.51 10.80 -2.38
N ASP A 19 26.27 9.86 -3.28
CA ASP A 19 25.57 8.60 -3.00
C ASP A 19 26.53 7.56 -2.38
N ARG A 20 27.10 7.93 -1.25
CA ARG A 20 27.94 7.08 -0.41
C ARG A 20 27.73 7.42 1.06
N PRO A 21 28.05 6.52 1.99
CA PRO A 21 28.09 6.84 3.40
C PRO A 21 29.16 7.91 3.71
N PHE A 22 28.80 8.83 4.59
CA PHE A 22 29.72 9.79 5.18
C PHE A 22 29.79 9.54 6.68
N GLN A 23 30.99 9.45 7.21
CA GLN A 23 31.20 9.18 8.61
C GLN A 23 31.15 10.47 9.44
N TYR A 24 30.39 10.42 10.55
CA TYR A 24 30.25 11.50 11.51
C TYR A 24 30.55 11.00 12.92
N ARG A 25 31.11 11.85 13.76
CA ARG A 25 31.27 11.57 15.17
C ARG A 25 29.92 11.70 15.89
N ILE A 26 29.65 10.78 16.81
CA ILE A 26 28.46 10.83 17.66
C ILE A 26 28.82 11.61 18.92
N PRO A 27 28.20 12.78 19.17
CA PRO A 27 28.38 13.51 20.42
C PRO A 27 27.99 12.65 21.64
N ASP A 28 28.66 12.85 22.76
CA ASP A 28 28.37 12.08 23.99
C ASP A 28 26.93 12.19 24.45
N SER A 29 26.29 13.34 24.21
CA SER A 29 24.86 13.58 24.51
C SER A 29 23.90 12.74 23.68
N LEU A 30 24.35 12.16 22.55
CA LEU A 30 23.53 11.36 21.62
C LEU A 30 23.89 9.88 21.61
N LYS A 31 25.00 9.46 22.27
CA LYS A 31 25.48 8.06 22.21
C LYS A 31 24.45 7.02 22.65
N GLU A 32 23.67 7.34 23.69
CA GLU A 32 22.65 6.42 24.19
C GLU A 32 21.30 6.52 23.43
N LYS A 33 21.10 7.59 22.66
CA LYS A 33 19.83 7.89 21.99
C LYS A 33 19.85 7.58 20.50
N LEU A 34 21.05 7.61 19.90
CA LEU A 34 21.19 7.41 18.46
C LEU A 34 21.16 5.92 18.11
N ALA A 35 20.32 5.57 17.14
CA ALA A 35 20.23 4.22 16.59
C ALA A 35 20.30 4.22 15.06
N VAL A 36 20.64 3.07 14.49
CA VAL A 36 20.58 2.83 13.05
C VAL A 36 19.14 3.08 12.58
N GLY A 37 19.01 3.73 11.42
CA GLY A 37 17.73 4.12 10.85
C GLY A 37 17.25 5.53 11.23
N MET A 38 17.80 6.13 12.28
CA MET A 38 17.36 7.47 12.67
C MET A 38 17.77 8.55 11.68
N CYS A 39 16.90 9.54 11.55
CA CYS A 39 17.19 10.75 10.79
C CYS A 39 17.93 11.75 11.66
N VAL A 40 19.05 12.26 11.16
CA VAL A 40 19.92 13.19 11.87
C VAL A 40 20.15 14.47 11.10
N GLN A 41 20.40 15.56 11.81
CA GLN A 41 20.90 16.80 11.26
C GLN A 41 22.43 16.80 11.29
N ILE A 42 23.05 17.08 10.17
CA ILE A 42 24.50 17.01 9.97
C ILE A 42 25.02 18.23 9.23
N PRO A 43 26.24 18.71 9.54
CA PRO A 43 26.94 19.71 8.75
C PRO A 43 27.56 19.06 7.51
N PHE A 44 27.26 19.57 6.31
CA PHE A 44 27.76 19.01 5.04
C PHE A 44 28.45 20.05 4.16
N GLY A 45 29.48 19.60 3.43
CA GLY A 45 30.27 20.43 2.51
C GLY A 45 31.23 21.38 3.22
N THR A 46 31.99 22.16 2.45
CA THR A 46 32.98 23.13 2.97
C THR A 46 32.35 24.27 3.79
N GLY A 47 31.09 24.61 3.49
CA GLY A 47 30.32 25.65 4.18
C GLY A 47 29.49 25.17 5.37
N ASN A 48 29.67 23.95 5.83
CA ASN A 48 28.93 23.36 6.97
C ASN A 48 27.41 23.57 6.93
N ARG A 49 26.83 23.50 5.72
CA ARG A 49 25.37 23.67 5.57
C ARG A 49 24.66 22.51 6.24
N LYS A 50 23.68 22.84 7.09
CA LYS A 50 22.86 21.83 7.76
C LYS A 50 22.05 21.03 6.75
N ARG A 51 22.18 19.70 6.81
CA ARG A 51 21.48 18.75 5.95
C ARG A 51 20.87 17.63 6.80
N LYS A 52 19.86 16.99 6.26
CA LYS A 52 19.31 15.75 6.82
C LYS A 52 20.09 14.56 6.29
N GLY A 53 20.19 13.51 7.11
CA GLY A 53 20.74 12.23 6.69
C GLY A 53 20.16 11.08 7.52
N TYR A 54 20.32 9.87 7.04
CA TYR A 54 19.89 8.65 7.73
C TYR A 54 21.11 7.86 8.20
N VAL A 55 21.12 7.48 9.46
CA VAL A 55 22.15 6.61 10.03
C VAL A 55 21.95 5.20 9.51
N ILE A 56 22.94 4.68 8.79
CA ILE A 56 22.87 3.32 8.24
C ILE A 56 23.73 2.33 9.03
N GLU A 57 24.69 2.83 9.80
CA GLU A 57 25.60 2.02 10.61
C GLU A 57 26.17 2.84 11.76
N ILE A 58 26.40 2.19 12.92
CA ILE A 58 27.13 2.73 14.05
C ILE A 58 28.35 1.86 14.29
N THR A 59 29.55 2.47 14.29
CA THR A 59 30.84 1.76 14.39
C THR A 59 31.76 2.40 15.40
N GLY A 60 32.68 1.62 15.96
CA GLY A 60 33.77 2.11 16.82
C GLY A 60 35.04 2.48 16.03
N LYS A 61 35.10 2.16 14.73
CA LYS A 61 36.29 2.42 13.89
C LYS A 61 36.08 3.67 13.06
N ASN A 62 37.10 4.54 13.00
CA ASN A 62 37.16 5.64 12.05
C ASN A 62 37.79 5.19 10.72
N GLU A 63 37.17 5.58 9.63
CA GLU A 63 37.68 5.33 8.26
C GLU A 63 38.45 6.54 7.72
N TYR A 64 38.35 7.67 8.38
CA TYR A 64 38.96 8.94 7.96
C TYR A 64 39.77 9.55 9.10
N PRO A 65 40.77 10.41 8.79
CA PRO A 65 41.51 11.17 9.84
C PRO A 65 40.51 11.94 10.73
N GLU A 66 40.70 11.88 12.04
CA GLU A 66 39.78 12.48 13.04
C GLU A 66 39.47 13.96 12.77
N GLU A 67 40.47 14.70 12.29
CA GLU A 67 40.36 16.13 11.99
C GLU A 67 39.35 16.44 10.85
N LYS A 68 39.04 15.45 10.03
CA LYS A 68 38.09 15.57 8.91
C LYS A 68 36.68 15.08 9.24
N ILE A 69 36.52 14.39 10.37
CA ILE A 69 35.22 13.85 10.80
C ILE A 69 34.44 14.91 11.54
N LYS A 70 33.30 15.31 11.00
CA LYS A 70 32.39 16.27 11.62
C LYS A 70 31.47 15.58 12.62
N GLU A 71 30.84 16.36 13.49
CA GLU A 71 29.86 15.83 14.47
C GLU A 71 28.42 15.93 13.95
N ILE A 72 27.58 15.04 14.46
CA ILE A 72 26.13 15.10 14.28
C ILE A 72 25.58 16.26 15.11
N ASP A 73 24.82 17.18 14.49
CA ASP A 73 24.22 18.33 15.19
C ASP A 73 23.06 17.90 16.12
N GLY A 74 22.31 16.86 15.77
CA GLY A 74 21.18 16.38 16.55
C GLY A 74 20.33 15.34 15.83
N ILE A 75 19.40 14.74 16.56
CA ILE A 75 18.41 13.79 16.03
C ILE A 75 17.18 14.59 15.59
N ILE A 76 16.64 14.25 14.41
CA ILE A 76 15.41 14.84 13.90
C ILE A 76 14.24 13.94 14.32
N THR A 77 13.55 14.33 15.38
CA THR A 77 12.47 13.55 15.99
C THR A 77 11.18 13.52 15.17
N ASP A 78 10.99 14.48 14.27
CA ASP A 78 9.81 14.54 13.40
C ASP A 78 9.84 13.51 12.26
N ASN A 79 10.98 12.85 12.05
CA ASN A 79 11.12 11.80 11.04
C ASN A 79 11.07 10.43 11.73
N LEU A 80 10.36 9.49 11.12
CA LEU A 80 10.36 8.10 11.56
C LEU A 80 11.73 7.46 11.29
N PRO A 81 12.26 6.65 12.21
CA PRO A 81 13.45 5.88 11.95
C PRO A 81 13.20 4.85 10.86
N ALA A 82 14.18 4.66 9.99
CA ALA A 82 14.15 3.55 9.04
C ALA A 82 14.52 2.26 9.77
N GLU A 83 13.70 1.23 9.65
CA GLU A 83 14.02 -0.08 10.20
C GLU A 83 15.20 -0.72 9.45
N ALA A 84 15.91 -1.65 10.07
CA ALA A 84 17.09 -2.30 9.48
C ALA A 84 16.73 -3.00 8.15
N ASP A 85 15.57 -3.64 8.08
CA ASP A 85 15.10 -4.31 6.87
C ASP A 85 14.76 -3.32 5.75
N ALA A 86 14.22 -2.15 6.09
CA ALA A 86 14.01 -1.07 5.12
C ALA A 86 15.34 -0.56 4.53
N ILE A 87 16.39 -0.47 5.35
CA ILE A 87 17.73 -0.08 4.88
C ILE A 87 18.30 -1.17 3.96
N ARG A 88 18.16 -2.44 4.33
CA ARG A 88 18.60 -3.59 3.49
C ARG A 88 17.88 -3.59 2.14
N LEU A 89 16.57 -3.45 2.16
CA LEU A 89 15.74 -3.37 0.96
C LEU A 89 16.12 -2.16 0.08
N ALA A 90 16.38 -0.99 0.69
CA ALA A 90 16.82 0.19 -0.04
C ALA A 90 18.19 -0.01 -0.68
N ALA A 91 19.12 -0.69 -0.01
CA ALA A 91 20.43 -1.02 -0.55
C ALA A 91 20.32 -1.96 -1.76
N TRP A 92 19.49 -3.00 -1.65
CA TRP A 92 19.18 -3.90 -2.76
C TRP A 92 18.53 -3.15 -3.94
N MET A 93 17.54 -2.28 -3.68
CA MET A 93 16.90 -1.47 -4.74
C MET A 93 17.90 -0.53 -5.43
N ARG A 94 18.80 0.08 -4.66
CA ARG A 94 19.88 0.91 -5.22
C ARG A 94 20.72 0.12 -6.21
N GLN A 95 21.16 -1.07 -5.81
CA GLN A 95 22.00 -1.93 -6.64
C GLN A 95 21.28 -2.46 -7.87
N THR A 96 20.05 -2.95 -7.70
CA THR A 96 19.26 -3.60 -8.75
C THR A 96 18.73 -2.62 -9.80
N TYR A 97 18.33 -1.42 -9.37
CA TYR A 97 17.67 -0.44 -10.25
C TYR A 97 18.53 0.80 -10.54
N GLY A 98 19.80 0.84 -10.12
CA GLY A 98 20.71 1.93 -10.41
C GLY A 98 20.23 3.28 -9.84
N SER A 99 19.60 3.29 -8.68
CA SER A 99 19.15 4.52 -8.02
C SER A 99 20.12 5.01 -6.95
N THR A 100 19.91 6.21 -6.43
CA THR A 100 20.62 6.65 -5.23
C THR A 100 20.04 5.99 -3.98
N MET A 101 20.86 5.79 -2.95
CA MET A 101 20.43 5.20 -1.68
C MET A 101 19.30 6.03 -1.04
N ILE A 102 19.38 7.35 -1.11
CA ILE A 102 18.34 8.21 -0.54
C ILE A 102 17.01 8.13 -1.31
N ALA A 103 17.05 7.95 -2.64
CA ALA A 103 15.83 7.74 -3.42
C ALA A 103 15.17 6.40 -3.07
N ALA A 104 15.98 5.35 -2.92
CA ALA A 104 15.53 4.03 -2.50
C ALA A 104 14.93 4.07 -1.08
N LEU A 105 15.62 4.67 -0.10
CA LEU A 105 15.11 4.83 1.26
C LEU A 105 13.76 5.58 1.29
N LYS A 106 13.65 6.69 0.57
CA LYS A 106 12.39 7.45 0.48
C LYS A 106 11.25 6.68 -0.16
N THR A 107 11.57 5.65 -0.94
CA THR A 107 10.56 4.78 -1.58
C THR A 107 10.10 3.68 -0.63
N VAL A 108 11.04 3.08 0.08
CA VAL A 108 10.77 1.98 1.01
C VAL A 108 10.07 2.47 2.29
N LEU A 109 10.36 3.71 2.73
CA LEU A 109 9.70 4.28 3.89
C LEU A 109 8.25 4.69 3.54
N PRO A 110 7.24 4.04 4.11
CA PRO A 110 5.83 4.26 3.74
C PRO A 110 5.37 5.66 4.14
N VAL A 111 5.94 6.22 5.20
CA VAL A 111 5.64 7.56 5.73
C VAL A 111 6.93 8.30 6.06
N LYS A 112 7.04 9.53 5.59
CA LYS A 112 8.26 10.34 5.72
C LYS A 112 8.35 11.15 7.01
N ARG A 113 7.25 11.35 7.70
CA ARG A 113 7.16 12.17 8.92
C ARG A 113 6.18 11.57 9.90
N ALA A 114 6.49 11.63 11.18
CA ALA A 114 5.53 11.36 12.24
C ALA A 114 4.38 12.38 12.15
N VAL A 115 3.16 11.89 12.23
CA VAL A 115 1.96 12.71 12.27
C VAL A 115 1.38 12.55 13.67
N LYS A 116 0.93 13.66 14.28
CA LYS A 116 0.28 13.58 15.59
C LYS A 116 -0.94 12.66 15.49
N ALA A 117 -1.01 11.69 16.40
CA ALA A 117 -2.20 10.86 16.54
C ALA A 117 -3.43 11.73 16.79
N VAL A 118 -4.58 11.30 16.31
CA VAL A 118 -5.85 11.94 16.67
C VAL A 118 -6.19 11.45 18.07
N GLU A 119 -6.15 12.37 19.03
CA GLU A 119 -6.66 12.07 20.37
C GLU A 119 -8.18 12.26 20.37
N LYS A 120 -8.91 11.19 20.53
CA LYS A 120 -10.33 11.26 20.87
C LYS A 120 -10.43 11.34 22.38
N LYS A 121 -11.01 12.44 22.87
CA LYS A 121 -11.27 12.61 24.29
C LYS A 121 -12.67 12.15 24.62
N LYS A 122 -12.80 11.41 25.71
CA LYS A 122 -14.08 10.99 26.29
C LYS A 122 -14.17 11.53 27.71
N LEU A 123 -15.36 11.93 28.09
CA LEU A 123 -15.70 12.20 29.48
C LEU A 123 -16.27 10.92 30.08
N ARG A 124 -15.74 10.49 31.19
CA ARG A 124 -16.26 9.36 31.95
C ARG A 124 -16.73 9.81 33.31
N ARG A 125 -17.89 9.30 33.72
CA ARG A 125 -18.43 9.51 35.04
C ARG A 125 -17.55 8.88 36.12
N SER A 126 -17.14 9.66 37.14
CA SER A 126 -16.34 9.17 38.28
C SER A 126 -17.16 8.97 39.55
N LEU A 127 -18.28 9.64 39.66
CA LEU A 127 -19.19 9.55 40.82
C LEU A 127 -20.28 8.49 40.60
N SER A 128 -20.82 7.94 41.68
CA SER A 128 -22.02 7.11 41.64
C SER A 128 -23.25 7.89 41.13
N ALA A 129 -24.29 7.19 40.70
CA ALA A 129 -25.50 7.85 40.21
C ALA A 129 -26.20 8.71 41.29
N GLU A 130 -26.10 8.31 42.57
CA GLU A 130 -26.66 9.04 43.70
C GLU A 130 -25.87 10.34 43.97
N GLU A 131 -24.56 10.26 44.03
CA GLU A 131 -23.65 11.42 44.18
C GLU A 131 -23.79 12.40 43.03
N LEU A 132 -23.91 11.90 41.80
CA LEU A 132 -24.09 12.72 40.62
C LEU A 132 -25.43 13.46 40.64
N THR A 133 -26.51 12.79 41.13
CA THR A 133 -27.83 13.39 41.31
C THR A 133 -27.80 14.50 42.37
N SER A 134 -27.07 14.30 43.47
CA SER A 134 -26.86 15.32 44.50
C SER A 134 -26.12 16.53 43.94
N LEU A 135 -25.04 16.32 43.21
CA LEU A 135 -24.25 17.39 42.56
C LEU A 135 -25.11 18.15 41.51
N LEU A 136 -25.90 17.42 40.72
CA LEU A 136 -26.84 18.02 39.76
C LEU A 136 -27.85 18.95 40.49
N GLY A 137 -28.41 18.55 41.61
CA GLY A 137 -29.31 19.37 42.42
C GLY A 137 -28.62 20.64 42.94
N GLU A 138 -27.33 20.55 43.32
CA GLU A 138 -26.54 21.73 43.69
C GLU A 138 -26.29 22.69 42.51
N CYS A 139 -25.92 22.15 41.35
CA CYS A 139 -25.67 22.94 40.16
C CYS A 139 -26.96 23.64 39.68
N MET A 140 -28.13 23.00 39.79
CA MET A 140 -29.43 23.61 39.50
C MET A 140 -29.72 24.79 40.42
N ARG A 141 -29.52 24.63 41.73
CA ARG A 141 -29.71 25.72 42.72
C ARG A 141 -28.79 26.91 42.49
N LYS A 142 -27.57 26.64 42.00
CA LYS A 142 -26.56 27.67 41.73
C LYS A 142 -26.65 28.22 40.26
N HIS A 143 -27.69 27.88 39.50
CA HIS A 143 -27.92 28.27 38.11
C HIS A 143 -26.74 27.97 37.15
N GLN A 144 -26.03 26.90 37.42
CA GLN A 144 -24.85 26.48 36.59
C GLN A 144 -25.28 25.64 35.39
N ASN A 145 -26.04 26.24 34.47
CA ASN A 145 -26.71 25.55 33.36
C ASN A 145 -25.78 24.71 32.48
N ALA A 146 -24.51 25.11 32.28
CA ALA A 146 -23.56 24.34 31.49
C ALA A 146 -23.16 23.02 32.19
N LYS A 147 -22.96 23.04 33.52
CA LYS A 147 -22.69 21.82 34.28
C LYS A 147 -23.92 20.91 34.34
N VAL A 148 -25.13 21.50 34.52
CA VAL A 148 -26.39 20.76 34.55
C VAL A 148 -26.56 19.91 33.28
N ARG A 149 -26.35 20.46 32.11
CA ARG A 149 -26.45 19.72 30.85
C ARG A 149 -25.52 18.50 30.80
N VAL A 150 -24.27 18.63 31.21
CA VAL A 150 -23.31 17.51 31.22
C VAL A 150 -23.72 16.45 32.22
N LEU A 151 -24.08 16.86 33.43
CA LEU A 151 -24.45 15.93 34.50
C LEU A 151 -25.74 15.17 34.20
N GLN A 152 -26.70 15.80 33.52
CA GLN A 152 -27.93 15.13 33.05
C GLN A 152 -27.65 14.00 32.07
N GLU A 153 -26.82 14.26 31.07
CA GLU A 153 -26.43 13.24 30.08
C GLU A 153 -25.64 12.10 30.76
N LEU A 154 -24.73 12.41 31.70
CA LEU A 154 -23.93 11.42 32.43
C LEU A 154 -24.73 10.58 33.43
N LEU A 155 -25.97 10.94 33.75
CA LEU A 155 -26.88 10.07 34.48
C LEU A 155 -27.43 8.95 33.61
N THR A 156 -27.58 9.20 32.31
CA THR A 156 -28.11 8.23 31.33
C THR A 156 -26.98 7.41 30.72
N GLU A 157 -25.85 8.03 30.39
CA GLU A 157 -24.69 7.42 29.74
C GLU A 157 -23.45 7.53 30.64
N GLU A 158 -22.68 6.47 30.82
CA GLU A 158 -21.49 6.48 31.65
C GLU A 158 -20.31 7.23 30.98
N GLU A 159 -20.31 7.29 29.66
CA GLU A 159 -19.28 7.94 28.86
C GLU A 159 -19.88 8.86 27.81
N LEU A 160 -19.29 10.04 27.60
CA LEU A 160 -19.70 10.99 26.57
C LEU A 160 -18.50 11.42 25.71
N PRO A 161 -18.63 11.48 24.38
CA PRO A 161 -17.60 12.02 23.51
C PRO A 161 -17.36 13.52 23.83
N TYR A 162 -16.09 13.92 24.01
CA TYR A 162 -15.72 15.30 24.34
C TYR A 162 -16.22 16.32 23.29
N GLU A 163 -16.16 15.95 22.01
CA GLU A 163 -16.63 16.79 20.90
C GLU A 163 -18.14 17.00 20.92
N LEU A 164 -18.90 16.01 21.34
CA LEU A 164 -20.36 16.12 21.50
C LEU A 164 -20.69 17.12 22.62
N VAL A 165 -19.96 17.05 23.75
CA VAL A 165 -20.18 17.92 24.91
C VAL A 165 -19.78 19.37 24.58
N THR A 166 -18.65 19.58 23.95
CA THR A 166 -18.20 20.94 23.61
C THR A 166 -18.96 21.52 22.41
N GLY A 167 -19.26 20.71 21.39
CA GLY A 167 -19.93 21.16 20.17
C GLY A 167 -21.46 21.25 20.30
N LYS A 168 -22.15 20.14 20.66
CA LYS A 168 -23.62 20.11 20.70
C LYS A 168 -24.21 20.60 22.04
N LEU A 169 -23.57 20.29 23.16
CA LEU A 169 -24.04 20.76 24.47
C LEU A 169 -23.53 22.16 24.81
N HIS A 170 -22.65 22.73 23.95
CA HIS A 170 -22.06 24.06 24.13
C HIS A 170 -21.46 24.28 25.52
N VAL A 171 -20.65 23.33 25.99
CA VAL A 171 -19.98 23.39 27.29
C VAL A 171 -18.52 23.73 27.08
N SER A 172 -18.04 24.78 27.77
CA SER A 172 -16.64 25.22 27.66
C SER A 172 -15.68 24.25 28.36
N ALA A 173 -14.42 24.18 27.85
CA ALA A 173 -13.35 23.42 28.48
C ALA A 173 -13.11 23.81 29.97
N ALA A 174 -13.30 25.09 30.31
CA ALA A 174 -13.18 25.57 31.70
C ALA A 174 -14.24 24.93 32.61
N THR A 175 -15.47 24.77 32.11
CA THR A 175 -16.55 24.10 32.85
C THR A 175 -16.25 22.62 33.06
N LEU A 176 -15.71 21.94 32.04
CA LEU A 176 -15.31 20.53 32.13
C LEU A 176 -14.17 20.34 33.14
N ASN A 177 -13.14 21.20 33.09
CA ASN A 177 -12.04 21.17 34.06
C ASN A 177 -12.54 21.42 35.49
N SER A 178 -13.58 22.27 35.67
CA SER A 178 -14.18 22.47 36.97
C SER A 178 -14.88 21.21 37.48
N LEU A 179 -15.53 20.42 36.62
CA LEU A 179 -16.14 19.13 36.98
C LEU A 179 -15.09 18.05 37.28
N VAL A 180 -13.94 18.09 36.55
CA VAL A 180 -12.79 17.21 36.84
C VAL A 180 -12.22 17.53 38.22
N ASN A 181 -12.00 18.81 38.53
CA ASN A 181 -11.47 19.25 39.82
C ASN A 181 -12.43 18.93 41.00
N GLN A 182 -13.74 18.79 40.74
CA GLN A 182 -14.74 18.32 41.68
C GLN A 182 -14.82 16.80 41.80
N GLY A 183 -13.98 16.07 41.03
CA GLY A 183 -14.00 14.61 41.01
C GLY A 183 -15.24 13.99 40.37
N ALA A 184 -16.10 14.80 39.71
CA ALA A 184 -17.34 14.32 39.11
C ALA A 184 -17.11 13.52 37.80
N ILE A 185 -16.09 13.91 37.05
CA ILE A 185 -15.74 13.30 35.76
C ILE A 185 -14.24 13.13 35.64
N THR A 186 -13.82 12.18 34.81
CA THR A 186 -12.46 12.08 34.25
C THR A 186 -12.50 12.36 32.76
N ILE A 187 -11.46 12.97 32.24
CA ILE A 187 -11.26 13.14 30.79
C ILE A 187 -10.17 12.17 30.39
N GLU A 188 -10.58 11.12 29.69
CA GLU A 188 -9.69 10.11 29.12
C GLU A 188 -9.37 10.48 27.68
N SER A 189 -8.08 10.42 27.33
CA SER A 189 -7.61 10.58 25.94
C SER A 189 -7.26 9.21 25.40
N GLU A 190 -8.01 8.75 24.41
CA GLU A 190 -7.65 7.56 23.63
C GLU A 190 -7.02 7.99 22.30
N SER A 191 -5.85 7.45 22.00
CA SER A 191 -5.31 7.60 20.65
C SER A 191 -6.23 6.86 19.68
N SER A 192 -6.79 7.59 18.75
CA SER A 192 -7.67 7.01 17.71
C SER A 192 -6.96 7.10 16.38
N TYR A 193 -6.83 5.96 15.71
CA TYR A 193 -6.36 5.93 14.34
C TYR A 193 -7.45 6.39 13.36
N ARG A 194 -7.03 7.15 12.33
CA ARG A 194 -7.90 7.47 11.19
C ARG A 194 -8.13 6.20 10.40
N ASN A 195 -9.35 5.69 10.40
CA ASN A 195 -9.70 4.58 9.53
C ASN A 195 -10.37 5.11 8.25
N PRO A 196 -9.71 5.04 7.08
CA PRO A 196 -10.24 5.59 5.84
C PRO A 196 -11.45 4.81 5.31
N VAL A 197 -11.66 3.60 5.80
CA VAL A 197 -12.76 2.72 5.36
C VAL A 197 -13.45 2.13 6.58
N SER A 198 -14.61 2.65 6.93
CA SER A 198 -15.52 2.04 7.89
C SER A 198 -16.65 1.35 7.13
N LEU A 199 -16.52 0.06 6.86
CA LEU A 199 -17.60 -0.77 6.34
C LEU A 199 -18.21 -1.54 7.50
N ASN A 200 -19.44 -1.21 7.87
CA ASN A 200 -20.24 -2.03 8.79
C ASN A 200 -20.68 -3.31 8.05
N VAL A 201 -19.79 -4.29 8.00
CA VAL A 201 -20.03 -5.54 7.28
C VAL A 201 -19.98 -6.68 8.28
N THR A 202 -21.05 -7.48 8.32
CA THR A 202 -21.06 -8.75 9.06
C THR A 202 -20.14 -9.75 8.37
N ALA A 203 -19.24 -10.37 9.15
CA ALA A 203 -18.37 -11.41 8.65
C ALA A 203 -19.18 -12.58 8.07
N GLN A 204 -18.87 -12.97 6.84
CA GLN A 204 -19.53 -14.08 6.15
C GLN A 204 -18.52 -15.17 5.86
N SER A 205 -18.96 -16.44 6.03
CA SER A 205 -18.20 -17.58 5.53
C SER A 205 -18.16 -17.52 4.00
N GLY A 206 -16.99 -17.71 3.40
CA GLY A 206 -16.86 -17.69 1.95
C GLY A 206 -17.49 -18.92 1.28
N PRO A 207 -17.70 -18.86 -0.04
CA PRO A 207 -18.16 -19.99 -0.81
C PRO A 207 -17.17 -21.16 -0.75
N GLU A 208 -17.66 -22.38 -0.94
CA GLU A 208 -16.83 -23.56 -1.02
C GLU A 208 -15.84 -23.48 -2.20
N LEU A 209 -14.62 -23.93 -1.95
CA LEU A 209 -13.60 -24.02 -2.98
C LEU A 209 -13.86 -25.23 -3.89
N SER A 210 -13.65 -25.06 -5.19
CA SER A 210 -13.58 -26.16 -6.15
C SER A 210 -12.41 -27.10 -5.82
N GLU A 211 -12.38 -28.30 -6.39
CA GLU A 211 -11.30 -29.26 -6.22
C GLU A 211 -9.94 -28.68 -6.64
N GLU A 212 -9.88 -28.00 -7.81
CA GLU A 212 -8.66 -27.34 -8.30
C GLU A 212 -8.18 -26.25 -7.30
N GLN A 213 -9.08 -25.43 -6.80
CA GLN A 213 -8.76 -24.36 -5.83
C GLN A 213 -8.31 -24.92 -4.50
N ARG A 214 -8.97 -25.97 -4.01
CA ARG A 214 -8.61 -26.66 -2.77
C ARG A 214 -7.22 -27.29 -2.88
N TYR A 215 -6.96 -27.99 -3.98
CA TYR A 215 -5.65 -28.56 -4.26
C TYR A 215 -4.53 -27.51 -4.22
N ILE A 216 -4.71 -26.38 -4.90
CA ILE A 216 -3.72 -25.28 -4.89
C ILE A 216 -3.48 -24.77 -3.47
N LYS A 217 -4.55 -24.50 -2.72
CA LYS A 217 -4.44 -24.06 -1.33
C LYS A 217 -3.63 -25.06 -0.48
N GLU A 218 -3.96 -26.35 -0.55
CA GLU A 218 -3.33 -27.40 0.23
C GLU A 218 -1.85 -27.56 -0.12
N GLN A 219 -1.48 -27.48 -1.41
CA GLN A 219 -0.10 -27.56 -1.83
C GLN A 219 0.76 -26.42 -1.30
N ILE A 220 0.25 -25.17 -1.38
CA ILE A 220 0.95 -23.97 -0.90
C ILE A 220 1.12 -24.05 0.62
N LEU A 221 0.08 -24.46 1.35
CA LEU A 221 0.14 -24.58 2.81
C LEU A 221 1.06 -25.72 3.24
N SER A 222 1.05 -26.86 2.53
CA SER A 222 1.95 -27.97 2.79
C SER A 222 3.43 -27.58 2.62
N ASP A 223 3.75 -26.79 1.58
CA ASP A 223 5.10 -26.25 1.42
C ASP A 223 5.43 -25.31 2.59
N TYR A 224 4.50 -24.42 2.94
CA TYR A 224 4.68 -23.46 4.02
C TYR A 224 4.95 -24.13 5.37
N ASP A 225 4.17 -25.17 5.71
CA ASP A 225 4.29 -25.94 6.96
C ASP A 225 5.60 -26.74 7.02
N LYS A 226 6.16 -27.14 5.87
CA LYS A 226 7.51 -27.72 5.72
C LYS A 226 8.64 -26.70 5.73
N ASN A 227 8.34 -25.43 6.01
CA ASN A 227 9.28 -24.31 5.95
C ASN A 227 9.88 -24.06 4.56
N ILE A 228 9.19 -24.49 3.51
CA ILE A 228 9.55 -24.19 2.11
C ILE A 228 8.86 -22.88 1.73
N ARG A 229 9.66 -21.90 1.31
CA ARG A 229 9.19 -20.60 0.84
C ARG A 229 9.41 -20.53 -0.66
N ASN A 230 8.30 -20.52 -1.39
CA ASN A 230 8.31 -20.51 -2.85
C ASN A 230 7.55 -19.31 -3.41
N THR A 231 7.80 -19.06 -4.68
CA THR A 231 6.95 -18.23 -5.53
C THR A 231 6.03 -19.16 -6.34
N TYR A 232 4.74 -18.87 -6.26
CA TYR A 232 3.69 -19.61 -6.94
C TYR A 232 3.07 -18.76 -8.02
N LEU A 233 2.91 -19.29 -9.23
CA LEU A 233 2.16 -18.66 -10.31
C LEU A 233 0.82 -19.39 -10.48
N ILE A 234 -0.28 -18.71 -10.17
CA ILE A 234 -1.64 -19.20 -10.42
C ILE A 234 -2.13 -18.64 -11.76
N HIS A 235 -2.01 -19.43 -12.80
CA HIS A 235 -2.55 -19.14 -14.13
C HIS A 235 -3.99 -19.61 -14.18
N GLY A 236 -4.94 -18.69 -14.08
CA GLY A 236 -6.37 -19.04 -14.07
C GLY A 236 -7.16 -18.14 -14.99
N ILE A 237 -8.00 -18.72 -15.84
CA ILE A 237 -8.87 -17.97 -16.76
C ILE A 237 -9.75 -16.98 -15.99
N THR A 238 -10.22 -15.95 -16.67
CA THR A 238 -11.13 -14.96 -16.06
C THR A 238 -12.39 -15.65 -15.53
N GLY A 239 -12.74 -15.39 -14.27
CA GLY A 239 -13.88 -16.05 -13.61
C GLY A 239 -13.57 -17.43 -13.03
N SER A 240 -12.31 -17.89 -13.01
CA SER A 240 -11.90 -19.14 -12.35
C SER A 240 -11.83 -19.07 -10.83
N GLY A 241 -12.00 -17.87 -10.24
CA GLY A 241 -12.01 -17.69 -8.80
C GLY A 241 -10.63 -17.63 -8.15
N LYS A 242 -9.59 -17.12 -8.84
CA LYS A 242 -8.27 -16.85 -8.24
C LYS A 242 -8.37 -16.15 -6.89
N THR A 243 -9.21 -15.12 -6.79
CA THR A 243 -9.43 -14.36 -5.56
C THR A 243 -9.92 -15.23 -4.39
N LEU A 244 -10.71 -16.28 -4.65
CA LEU A 244 -11.15 -17.20 -3.60
C LEU A 244 -9.98 -18.00 -3.03
N VAL A 245 -9.04 -18.41 -3.89
CA VAL A 245 -7.80 -19.08 -3.44
C VAL A 245 -6.98 -18.15 -2.56
N TYR A 246 -6.85 -16.86 -2.94
CA TYR A 246 -6.13 -15.87 -2.12
C TYR A 246 -6.78 -15.69 -0.76
N LEU A 247 -8.10 -15.49 -0.72
CA LEU A 247 -8.83 -15.33 0.54
C LEU A 247 -8.67 -16.55 1.44
N ALA A 248 -8.72 -17.76 0.88
CA ALA A 248 -8.56 -18.99 1.64
C ALA A 248 -7.12 -19.17 2.15
N LEU A 249 -6.09 -18.78 1.38
CA LEU A 249 -4.70 -18.78 1.81
C LEU A 249 -4.46 -17.77 2.94
N ILE A 250 -4.97 -16.55 2.80
CA ILE A 250 -4.84 -15.48 3.78
C ILE A 250 -5.47 -15.91 5.11
N GLU A 251 -6.66 -16.50 5.08
CA GLU A 251 -7.33 -17.01 6.29
C GLU A 251 -6.46 -18.03 7.04
N GLU A 252 -5.84 -18.94 6.33
CA GLU A 252 -4.95 -19.93 6.92
C GLU A 252 -3.64 -19.32 7.43
N MET A 253 -3.12 -18.27 6.78
CA MET A 253 -1.96 -17.53 7.28
C MET A 253 -2.29 -16.78 8.58
N ILE A 254 -3.45 -16.14 8.64
CA ILE A 254 -3.92 -15.46 9.86
C ILE A 254 -4.06 -16.43 11.01
N LYS A 255 -4.61 -17.63 10.79
CA LYS A 255 -4.68 -18.69 11.82
C LYS A 255 -3.30 -19.11 12.35
N ARG A 256 -2.26 -18.96 11.53
CA ARG A 256 -0.85 -19.21 11.90
C ARG A 256 -0.16 -17.98 12.53
N GLY A 257 -0.92 -16.89 12.81
CA GLY A 257 -0.38 -15.65 13.36
C GLY A 257 0.47 -14.86 12.36
N LYS A 258 0.25 -15.07 11.05
CA LYS A 258 0.98 -14.39 9.98
C LYS A 258 0.14 -13.30 9.35
N GLN A 259 0.83 -12.26 8.91
CA GLN A 259 0.26 -11.10 8.22
C GLN A 259 0.46 -11.23 6.71
N CYS A 260 -0.42 -10.60 5.93
CA CYS A 260 -0.47 -10.75 4.48
C CYS A 260 -0.52 -9.40 3.77
N ILE A 261 0.23 -9.26 2.70
CA ILE A 261 0.13 -8.12 1.75
C ILE A 261 -0.57 -8.61 0.49
N VAL A 262 -1.55 -7.85 0.02
CA VAL A 262 -2.26 -8.10 -1.23
C VAL A 262 -2.06 -6.92 -2.16
N LEU A 263 -1.31 -7.12 -3.23
CA LEU A 263 -1.09 -6.12 -4.26
C LEU A 263 -2.17 -6.24 -5.34
N ILE A 264 -2.88 -5.15 -5.55
CA ILE A 264 -3.93 -5.04 -6.57
C ILE A 264 -3.67 -3.74 -7.34
N PRO A 265 -3.69 -3.76 -8.69
CA PRO A 265 -3.58 -2.54 -9.49
C PRO A 265 -4.65 -1.51 -9.09
N GLU A 266 -4.30 -0.21 -9.04
CA GLU A 266 -5.28 0.84 -8.62
C GLU A 266 -6.58 0.78 -9.42
N ILE A 267 -6.50 0.46 -10.71
CA ILE A 267 -7.66 0.33 -11.59
C ILE A 267 -8.58 -0.84 -11.22
N ALA A 268 -8.03 -1.89 -10.62
CA ALA A 268 -8.76 -3.09 -10.19
C ALA A 268 -9.18 -3.01 -8.71
N LEU A 269 -8.70 -2.01 -7.96
CA LEU A 269 -9.04 -1.78 -6.56
C LEU A 269 -10.43 -1.14 -6.43
N THR A 270 -11.46 -1.88 -6.81
CA THR A 270 -12.83 -1.43 -6.75
C THR A 270 -13.45 -1.64 -5.36
N TYR A 271 -14.54 -0.92 -5.08
CA TYR A 271 -15.34 -1.12 -3.86
C TYR A 271 -15.73 -2.59 -3.66
N GLN A 272 -16.16 -3.28 -4.73
CA GLN A 272 -16.56 -4.70 -4.66
C GLN A 272 -15.39 -5.62 -4.30
N THR A 273 -14.19 -5.33 -4.82
CA THR A 273 -13.00 -6.09 -4.47
C THR A 273 -12.68 -5.93 -2.98
N LEU A 274 -12.69 -4.70 -2.48
CA LEU A 274 -12.45 -4.41 -1.07
C LEU A 274 -13.51 -5.04 -0.16
N LEU A 275 -14.78 -4.96 -0.56
CA LEU A 275 -15.91 -5.50 0.20
C LEU A 275 -15.72 -7.00 0.48
N ARG A 276 -15.21 -7.79 -0.47
CA ARG A 276 -14.93 -9.23 -0.28
C ARG A 276 -13.91 -9.49 0.84
N PHE A 277 -12.88 -8.66 0.95
CA PHE A 277 -11.88 -8.78 2.01
C PHE A 277 -12.46 -8.35 3.37
N TYR A 278 -13.18 -7.23 3.41
CA TYR A 278 -13.83 -6.76 4.64
C TYR A 278 -14.92 -7.73 5.14
N GLN A 279 -15.68 -8.35 4.24
CA GLN A 279 -16.65 -9.39 4.59
C GLN A 279 -15.98 -10.63 5.20
N ARG A 280 -14.74 -10.92 4.82
CA ARG A 280 -14.02 -12.10 5.29
C ARG A 280 -13.23 -11.85 6.56
N PHE A 281 -12.59 -10.69 6.69
CA PHE A 281 -11.60 -10.40 7.73
C PHE A 281 -11.96 -9.22 8.63
N GLY A 282 -13.06 -8.51 8.36
CA GLY A 282 -13.53 -7.40 9.19
C GLY A 282 -12.51 -6.25 9.29
N ASP A 283 -12.39 -5.68 10.48
CA ASP A 283 -11.54 -4.52 10.78
C ASP A 283 -10.03 -4.84 10.78
N ARG A 284 -9.66 -6.11 10.64
CA ARG A 284 -8.26 -6.53 10.51
C ARG A 284 -7.70 -6.36 9.09
N VAL A 285 -8.48 -5.73 8.20
CA VAL A 285 -8.07 -5.32 6.85
C VAL A 285 -7.77 -3.83 6.83
N SER A 286 -6.71 -3.44 6.16
CA SER A 286 -6.43 -2.06 5.80
C SER A 286 -6.12 -1.90 4.32
N VAL A 287 -6.31 -0.68 3.83
CA VAL A 287 -6.13 -0.35 2.42
C VAL A 287 -5.17 0.83 2.26
N MET A 288 -4.21 0.69 1.34
CA MET A 288 -3.39 1.78 0.86
C MET A 288 -3.89 2.19 -0.52
N ASN A 289 -4.11 3.48 -0.73
CA ASN A 289 -4.36 4.03 -2.06
C ASN A 289 -3.72 5.43 -2.19
N SER A 290 -3.75 5.98 -3.40
CA SER A 290 -3.18 7.30 -3.69
C SER A 290 -3.95 8.45 -3.02
N THR A 291 -5.23 8.26 -2.69
CA THR A 291 -6.12 9.29 -2.13
C THR A 291 -5.93 9.50 -0.62
N LEU A 292 -5.30 8.56 0.08
CA LEU A 292 -5.05 8.67 1.52
C LEU A 292 -4.13 9.84 1.85
N SER A 293 -4.53 10.63 2.84
CA SER A 293 -3.68 11.66 3.43
C SER A 293 -2.43 11.06 4.09
N PRO A 294 -1.35 11.83 4.28
CA PRO A 294 -0.17 11.37 4.99
C PRO A 294 -0.46 10.86 6.42
N GLY A 295 -1.45 11.47 7.08
CA GLY A 295 -1.87 11.05 8.42
C GLY A 295 -2.56 9.69 8.43
N GLU A 296 -3.47 9.45 7.48
CA GLU A 296 -4.12 8.14 7.35
C GLU A 296 -3.10 7.05 7.01
N LYS A 297 -2.17 7.31 6.09
CA LYS A 297 -1.08 6.36 5.78
C LYS A 297 -0.23 6.03 7.00
N TYR A 298 0.09 7.04 7.81
CA TYR A 298 0.84 6.87 9.05
C TYR A 298 0.08 5.97 10.03
N ASP A 299 -1.19 6.30 10.30
CA ASP A 299 -2.03 5.57 11.24
C ASP A 299 -2.21 4.10 10.82
N GLN A 300 -2.39 3.82 9.52
CA GLN A 300 -2.49 2.44 9.03
C GLN A 300 -1.15 1.67 9.16
N CYS A 301 -0.02 2.32 8.96
CA CYS A 301 1.29 1.69 9.18
C CYS A 301 1.54 1.37 10.66
N GLU A 302 1.16 2.27 11.57
CA GLU A 302 1.29 2.02 13.01
C GLU A 302 0.37 0.88 13.48
N ARG A 303 -0.86 0.81 12.99
CA ARG A 303 -1.77 -0.32 13.23
C ARG A 303 -1.20 -1.65 12.71
N ALA A 304 -0.54 -1.62 11.54
CA ALA A 304 0.11 -2.80 10.99
C ALA A 304 1.26 -3.28 11.88
N LYS A 305 2.09 -2.36 12.38
CA LYS A 305 3.17 -2.65 13.33
C LYS A 305 2.66 -3.20 14.67
N ALA A 306 1.57 -2.63 15.16
CA ALA A 306 0.96 -3.05 16.41
C ALA A 306 0.25 -4.42 16.32
N GLY A 307 0.15 -5.01 15.11
CA GLY A 307 -0.55 -6.27 14.90
C GLY A 307 -2.08 -6.17 14.92
N GLU A 308 -2.62 -4.96 14.80
CA GLU A 308 -4.07 -4.74 14.71
C GLU A 308 -4.62 -5.06 13.31
N ILE A 309 -3.75 -5.15 12.32
CA ILE A 309 -4.06 -5.45 10.93
C ILE A 309 -3.36 -6.74 10.53
N ASP A 310 -4.11 -7.68 9.94
CA ASP A 310 -3.58 -8.92 9.37
C ASP A 310 -3.40 -8.83 7.86
N VAL A 311 -4.23 -8.02 7.19
CA VAL A 311 -4.25 -7.94 5.72
C VAL A 311 -4.11 -6.48 5.28
N PHE A 312 -3.10 -6.22 4.48
CA PHE A 312 -2.89 -4.89 3.90
C PHE A 312 -3.05 -4.96 2.38
N ILE A 313 -4.00 -4.21 1.84
CA ILE A 313 -4.36 -4.22 0.42
C ILE A 313 -3.97 -2.90 -0.23
N GLY A 314 -3.41 -2.95 -1.42
CA GLY A 314 -3.13 -1.73 -2.16
C GLY A 314 -2.31 -1.94 -3.43
N PRO A 315 -1.94 -0.84 -4.10
CA PRO A 315 -1.06 -0.89 -5.25
C PRO A 315 0.39 -1.22 -4.82
N ARG A 316 1.32 -1.16 -5.74
CA ARG A 316 2.73 -1.48 -5.50
C ARG A 316 3.34 -0.89 -4.21
N SER A 317 2.86 0.27 -3.75
CA SER A 317 3.36 0.92 -2.53
C SER A 317 2.95 0.21 -1.22
N ALA A 318 1.90 -0.61 -1.26
CA ALA A 318 1.48 -1.42 -0.12
C ALA A 318 2.55 -2.47 0.26
N LEU A 319 3.45 -2.80 -0.65
CA LEU A 319 4.56 -3.74 -0.42
C LEU A 319 5.49 -3.28 0.72
N PHE A 320 5.56 -1.99 0.98
CA PHE A 320 6.42 -1.42 2.02
C PHE A 320 5.73 -1.27 3.38
N THR A 321 4.60 -1.96 3.58
CA THR A 321 3.92 -1.99 4.88
C THR A 321 4.80 -2.68 5.92
N PRO A 322 5.05 -2.05 7.08
CA PRO A 322 5.99 -2.57 8.08
C PRO A 322 5.35 -3.65 8.95
N PHE A 323 5.08 -4.80 8.36
CA PHE A 323 4.56 -5.95 9.07
C PHE A 323 5.65 -6.72 9.81
N PRO A 324 5.56 -6.94 11.13
CA PRO A 324 6.55 -7.71 11.88
C PRO A 324 6.49 -9.23 11.59
N ASN A 325 5.35 -9.76 11.19
CA ASN A 325 5.12 -11.19 10.98
C ASN A 325 4.60 -11.52 9.57
N LEU A 326 5.17 -10.88 8.55
CA LEU A 326 4.77 -11.12 7.16
C LEU A 326 4.98 -12.59 6.78
N GLY A 327 3.94 -13.26 6.26
CA GLY A 327 3.98 -14.65 5.84
C GLY A 327 3.59 -14.89 4.40
N LEU A 328 2.82 -13.98 3.80
CA LEU A 328 2.33 -14.13 2.43
C LEU A 328 2.25 -12.79 1.71
N ILE A 329 2.73 -12.75 0.49
CA ILE A 329 2.51 -11.66 -0.45
C ILE A 329 1.71 -12.19 -1.63
N VAL A 330 0.53 -11.64 -1.87
CA VAL A 330 -0.29 -11.92 -3.05
C VAL A 330 -0.16 -10.77 -4.02
N MET A 331 0.04 -11.05 -5.29
CA MET A 331 0.02 -10.07 -6.37
C MET A 331 -1.02 -10.51 -7.41
N ASP A 332 -2.14 -9.82 -7.44
CA ASP A 332 -3.19 -10.07 -8.44
C ASP A 332 -2.92 -9.29 -9.72
N GLU A 333 -3.33 -9.86 -10.88
CA GLU A 333 -3.05 -9.32 -12.21
C GLU A 333 -1.57 -8.94 -12.39
N GLU A 334 -0.66 -9.91 -12.13
CA GLU A 334 0.80 -9.67 -12.04
C GLU A 334 1.42 -9.08 -13.32
N GLN A 335 0.75 -9.24 -14.47
CA GLN A 335 1.17 -8.74 -15.78
C GLN A 335 0.94 -7.22 -15.95
N GLU A 336 0.23 -6.58 -15.01
CA GLU A 336 -0.13 -5.17 -15.14
C GLU A 336 1.08 -4.24 -15.10
N ASN A 337 1.18 -3.35 -16.10
CA ASN A 337 2.28 -2.41 -16.23
C ASN A 337 2.40 -1.44 -15.04
N SER A 338 1.32 -1.20 -14.31
CA SER A 338 1.28 -0.33 -13.14
C SER A 338 2.18 -0.80 -11.99
N TYR A 339 2.60 -2.07 -12.00
CA TYR A 339 3.56 -2.62 -11.06
C TYR A 339 5.00 -2.15 -11.31
N LYS A 340 5.32 -1.62 -12.49
CA LYS A 340 6.58 -0.93 -12.77
C LYS A 340 6.48 0.53 -12.34
N SER A 341 7.45 1.00 -11.54
CA SER A 341 7.54 2.40 -11.15
C SER A 341 8.11 3.25 -12.29
N GLU A 342 7.45 4.35 -12.61
CA GLU A 342 7.98 5.33 -13.59
C GLU A 342 8.95 6.33 -12.94
N SER A 343 8.84 6.53 -11.64
CA SER A 343 9.74 7.40 -10.86
C SER A 343 10.91 6.61 -10.27
N THR A 344 12.02 7.29 -10.06
CA THR A 344 13.25 6.70 -9.46
C THR A 344 13.05 6.39 -7.97
N PRO A 345 13.44 5.16 -7.55
CA PRO A 345 13.92 4.02 -8.33
C PRO A 345 12.81 3.42 -9.20
N LYS A 346 13.13 3.07 -10.45
CA LYS A 346 12.17 2.45 -11.37
C LYS A 346 12.01 0.97 -11.08
N TYR A 347 11.61 0.64 -9.85
CA TYR A 347 11.46 -0.74 -9.39
C TYR A 347 10.24 -1.43 -10.01
N HIS A 348 10.28 -2.74 -10.08
CA HIS A 348 9.13 -3.59 -10.40
C HIS A 348 8.63 -4.28 -9.12
N ALA A 349 7.33 -4.17 -8.84
CA ALA A 349 6.76 -4.70 -7.60
C ALA A 349 6.95 -6.22 -7.44
N ARG A 350 6.91 -7.01 -8.53
CA ARG A 350 7.15 -8.45 -8.48
C ARG A 350 8.56 -8.77 -7.96
N GLU A 351 9.60 -8.19 -8.57
CA GLU A 351 10.98 -8.44 -8.16
C GLU A 351 11.23 -7.95 -6.72
N THR A 352 10.64 -6.82 -6.37
CA THR A 352 10.73 -6.29 -5.01
C THR A 352 9.96 -7.14 -4.01
N ALA A 353 8.82 -7.74 -4.41
CA ALA A 353 8.07 -8.67 -3.56
C ALA A 353 8.85 -9.95 -3.26
N LEU A 354 9.63 -10.44 -4.23
CA LEU A 354 10.51 -11.59 -4.01
C LEU A 354 11.59 -11.27 -2.96
N GLU A 355 12.22 -10.11 -3.07
CA GLU A 355 13.23 -9.67 -2.09
C GLU A 355 12.62 -9.46 -0.70
N VAL A 356 11.46 -8.81 -0.60
CA VAL A 356 10.74 -8.66 0.66
C VAL A 356 10.36 -10.03 1.24
N ALA A 357 9.90 -10.95 0.42
CA ALA A 357 9.55 -12.30 0.86
C ALA A 357 10.77 -13.07 1.40
N GLU A 358 11.93 -12.91 0.79
CA GLU A 358 13.19 -13.49 1.27
C GLU A 358 13.60 -12.89 2.62
N LEU A 359 13.51 -11.56 2.78
CA LEU A 359 13.83 -10.85 4.02
C LEU A 359 12.98 -11.32 5.22
N TYR A 360 11.68 -11.57 4.98
CA TYR A 360 10.73 -11.92 6.05
C TYR A 360 10.40 -13.43 6.12
N GLY A 361 10.96 -14.26 5.25
CA GLY A 361 10.61 -15.68 5.17
C GLY A 361 9.15 -15.91 4.76
N ALA A 362 8.63 -15.08 3.86
CA ALA A 362 7.27 -15.14 3.32
C ALA A 362 7.22 -15.93 2.00
N SER A 363 6.03 -16.36 1.61
CA SER A 363 5.76 -16.91 0.28
C SER A 363 5.14 -15.86 -0.63
N VAL A 364 5.33 -16.00 -1.95
CA VAL A 364 4.75 -15.09 -2.94
C VAL A 364 3.76 -15.86 -3.83
N VAL A 365 2.57 -15.31 -4.01
CA VAL A 365 1.55 -15.84 -4.93
C VAL A 365 1.27 -14.79 -5.99
N LEU A 366 1.61 -15.12 -7.22
CA LEU A 366 1.34 -14.32 -8.41
C LEU A 366 0.09 -14.87 -9.09
N GLY A 367 -0.89 -14.04 -9.37
CA GLY A 367 -2.11 -14.45 -10.05
C GLY A 367 -2.34 -13.69 -11.34
N SER A 368 -2.70 -14.42 -12.40
CA SER A 368 -3.01 -13.82 -13.68
C SER A 368 -3.89 -14.73 -14.54
N ALA A 369 -4.71 -14.12 -15.40
CA ALA A 369 -5.35 -14.82 -16.50
C ALA A 369 -4.45 -14.86 -17.75
N THR A 370 -3.55 -13.90 -17.86
CA THR A 370 -2.62 -13.69 -18.97
C THR A 370 -1.23 -13.39 -18.42
N PRO A 371 -0.54 -14.38 -17.82
CA PRO A 371 0.75 -14.18 -17.17
C PRO A 371 1.77 -13.45 -18.07
N SER A 372 2.60 -12.62 -17.46
CA SER A 372 3.72 -12.02 -18.17
C SER A 372 4.68 -13.11 -18.69
N LEU A 373 5.36 -12.82 -19.79
CA LEU A 373 6.31 -13.77 -20.38
C LEU A 373 7.39 -14.15 -19.38
N GLU A 374 7.86 -13.18 -18.58
CA GLU A 374 8.87 -13.39 -17.55
C GLU A 374 8.40 -14.34 -16.45
N ALA A 375 7.19 -14.16 -15.93
CA ALA A 375 6.64 -15.03 -14.88
C ALA A 375 6.37 -16.43 -15.43
N TYR A 376 5.83 -16.53 -16.62
CA TYR A 376 5.56 -17.81 -17.26
C TYR A 376 6.84 -18.59 -17.62
N TYR A 377 7.86 -17.89 -18.12
CA TYR A 377 9.19 -18.46 -18.40
C TYR A 377 9.85 -18.99 -17.13
N ARG A 378 9.86 -18.21 -16.05
CA ARG A 378 10.40 -18.65 -14.75
C ARG A 378 9.65 -19.88 -14.20
N ALA A 379 8.33 -19.91 -14.39
CA ALA A 379 7.52 -21.09 -14.02
C ALA A 379 7.90 -22.31 -14.85
N GLY A 380 8.13 -22.14 -16.16
CA GLY A 380 8.60 -23.21 -17.05
C GLY A 380 9.99 -23.76 -16.69
N ARG A 381 10.84 -22.93 -16.07
CA ARG A 381 12.14 -23.33 -15.55
C ARG A 381 12.11 -23.94 -14.15
N GLY A 382 10.96 -23.95 -13.49
CA GLY A 382 10.83 -24.44 -12.11
C GLY A 382 11.27 -23.44 -11.04
N GLU A 383 11.59 -22.18 -11.41
CA GLU A 383 11.87 -21.11 -10.45
C GLU A 383 10.60 -20.68 -9.69
N TYR A 384 9.45 -20.76 -10.37
CA TYR A 384 8.12 -20.59 -9.78
C TYR A 384 7.35 -21.91 -9.90
N ARG A 385 6.55 -22.22 -8.90
CA ARG A 385 5.65 -23.38 -8.99
C ARG A 385 4.36 -22.97 -9.69
N LEU A 386 4.09 -23.55 -10.87
CA LEU A 386 2.91 -23.25 -11.68
C LEU A 386 1.70 -24.04 -11.20
N PHE A 387 0.58 -23.34 -11.03
CA PHE A 387 -0.76 -23.91 -10.87
C PHE A 387 -1.70 -23.37 -11.94
N GLN A 388 -2.65 -24.20 -12.37
CA GLN A 388 -3.63 -23.82 -13.37
C GLN A 388 -5.05 -23.96 -12.82
N LEU A 389 -5.89 -22.95 -13.11
CA LEU A 389 -7.33 -22.98 -12.90
C LEU A 389 -8.01 -22.90 -14.26
N THR A 390 -8.50 -24.03 -14.74
CA THR A 390 -8.96 -24.19 -16.11
C THR A 390 -10.48 -23.99 -16.28
N LYS A 391 -11.23 -24.07 -15.17
CA LYS A 391 -12.68 -24.00 -15.16
C LYS A 391 -13.20 -22.66 -14.62
N ARG A 392 -14.27 -22.13 -15.21
CA ARG A 392 -15.02 -20.99 -14.66
C ARG A 392 -15.94 -21.45 -13.54
N LEU A 393 -16.07 -20.64 -12.49
CA LEU A 393 -17.01 -20.90 -11.39
C LEU A 393 -18.47 -20.88 -11.85
N THR A 394 -18.79 -20.05 -12.85
CA THR A 394 -20.14 -19.92 -13.39
C THR A 394 -20.52 -20.98 -14.41
N GLY A 395 -19.61 -21.92 -14.75
CA GLY A 395 -19.84 -22.97 -15.75
C GLY A 395 -20.05 -22.46 -17.19
N GLY A 396 -19.87 -21.15 -17.44
CA GLY A 396 -20.07 -20.55 -18.77
C GLY A 396 -18.93 -20.88 -19.73
N GLU A 397 -19.27 -21.09 -21.01
CA GLU A 397 -18.29 -21.25 -22.07
C GLU A 397 -17.52 -19.97 -22.36
N LEU A 398 -16.36 -20.11 -22.98
CA LEU A 398 -15.60 -18.97 -23.48
C LEU A 398 -16.33 -18.33 -24.65
N PRO A 399 -16.27 -17.00 -24.82
CA PRO A 399 -16.88 -16.34 -25.96
C PRO A 399 -16.21 -16.79 -27.27
N THR A 400 -16.98 -16.87 -28.34
CA THR A 400 -16.43 -17.10 -29.67
C THR A 400 -15.64 -15.88 -30.11
N VAL A 401 -14.41 -16.10 -30.58
CA VAL A 401 -13.53 -15.05 -31.08
C VAL A 401 -13.38 -15.16 -32.59
N TYR A 402 -13.63 -14.07 -33.30
CA TYR A 402 -13.42 -13.95 -34.73
C TYR A 402 -12.23 -13.01 -34.99
N THR A 403 -11.28 -13.48 -35.79
CA THR A 403 -10.16 -12.64 -36.27
C THR A 403 -10.47 -12.23 -37.72
N VAL A 404 -10.38 -10.93 -37.99
CA VAL A 404 -10.66 -10.37 -39.32
C VAL A 404 -9.49 -9.55 -39.80
N ASP A 405 -8.96 -9.85 -41.00
CA ASP A 405 -7.89 -9.04 -41.61
C ASP A 405 -8.52 -7.81 -42.28
N LEU A 406 -8.28 -6.64 -41.71
CA LEU A 406 -8.78 -5.36 -42.23
C LEU A 406 -8.14 -4.96 -43.57
N ARG A 407 -7.01 -5.53 -43.95
CA ARG A 407 -6.40 -5.29 -45.27
C ARG A 407 -7.23 -5.98 -46.36
N GLN A 408 -7.66 -7.22 -46.12
CA GLN A 408 -8.56 -7.94 -46.99
C GLN A 408 -9.90 -7.21 -47.12
N GLU A 409 -10.48 -6.76 -46.01
CA GLU A 409 -11.73 -5.96 -46.01
C GLU A 409 -11.58 -4.72 -46.91
N LEU A 410 -10.43 -4.02 -46.86
CA LEU A 410 -10.16 -2.86 -47.72
C LEU A 410 -10.06 -3.23 -49.20
N GLN A 411 -9.36 -4.33 -49.53
CA GLN A 411 -9.25 -4.83 -50.89
C GLN A 411 -10.62 -5.21 -51.51
N GLU A 412 -11.51 -5.74 -50.67
CA GLU A 412 -12.87 -6.06 -51.01
C GLU A 412 -13.83 -4.86 -50.97
N GLY A 413 -13.31 -3.63 -50.79
CA GLY A 413 -14.06 -2.38 -50.88
C GLY A 413 -14.60 -1.83 -49.55
N ASN A 414 -14.40 -2.51 -48.44
CA ASN A 414 -14.79 -1.96 -47.12
C ASN A 414 -13.80 -0.91 -46.63
N ARG A 415 -14.15 0.36 -46.76
CA ARG A 415 -13.35 1.51 -46.29
C ARG A 415 -13.62 1.91 -44.84
N SER A 416 -14.59 1.25 -44.17
CA SER A 416 -14.93 1.51 -42.79
C SER A 416 -13.78 1.12 -41.85
N ILE A 417 -13.73 1.76 -40.66
CA ILE A 417 -12.87 1.33 -39.57
C ILE A 417 -13.34 0.02 -38.93
N PHE A 418 -14.59 -0.35 -39.16
CA PHE A 418 -15.20 -1.59 -38.68
C PHE A 418 -15.23 -2.62 -39.81
N SER A 419 -14.85 -3.86 -39.50
CA SER A 419 -15.05 -4.97 -40.43
C SER A 419 -16.54 -5.25 -40.66
N ARG A 420 -16.90 -5.83 -41.82
CA ARG A 420 -18.28 -6.25 -42.10
C ARG A 420 -18.80 -7.20 -41.02
N LYS A 421 -17.94 -8.13 -40.56
CA LYS A 421 -18.33 -9.08 -39.50
C LYS A 421 -18.64 -8.35 -38.17
N LEU A 422 -17.86 -7.32 -37.80
CA LEU A 422 -18.15 -6.54 -36.61
C LEU A 422 -19.46 -5.74 -36.76
N GLN A 423 -19.71 -5.15 -37.93
CA GLN A 423 -20.97 -4.42 -38.21
C GLN A 423 -22.18 -5.34 -38.11
N GLU A 424 -22.10 -6.55 -38.69
CA GLU A 424 -23.12 -7.58 -38.59
C GLU A 424 -23.44 -7.93 -37.13
N LEU A 425 -22.40 -8.23 -36.32
CA LEU A 425 -22.57 -8.59 -34.93
C LEU A 425 -23.10 -7.44 -34.06
N MET A 426 -22.68 -6.22 -34.32
CA MET A 426 -23.20 -5.04 -33.63
C MET A 426 -24.66 -4.81 -33.92
N THR A 427 -25.06 -4.94 -35.20
CA THR A 427 -26.47 -4.82 -35.64
C THR A 427 -27.33 -5.90 -35.01
N ASP A 428 -26.87 -7.15 -35.01
CA ASP A 428 -27.57 -8.26 -34.39
C ASP A 428 -27.80 -8.04 -32.88
N ARG A 429 -26.75 -7.58 -32.16
CA ARG A 429 -26.86 -7.28 -30.72
C ARG A 429 -27.84 -6.14 -30.46
N LEU A 430 -27.77 -5.07 -31.27
CA LEU A 430 -28.68 -3.93 -31.18
C LEU A 430 -30.13 -4.33 -31.37
N ASN A 431 -30.39 -5.14 -32.40
CA ASN A 431 -31.74 -5.65 -32.69
C ASN A 431 -32.31 -6.55 -31.58
N LYS A 432 -31.41 -7.20 -30.81
CA LYS A 432 -31.76 -8.03 -29.64
C LYS A 432 -31.85 -7.22 -28.35
N GLY A 433 -31.68 -5.91 -28.39
CA GLY A 433 -31.64 -5.05 -27.18
C GLY A 433 -30.44 -5.31 -26.29
N GLN A 434 -29.37 -5.87 -26.83
CA GLN A 434 -28.14 -6.19 -26.12
C GLN A 434 -27.09 -5.09 -26.26
N GLN A 435 -26.12 -5.07 -25.35
CA GLN A 435 -25.05 -4.09 -25.34
C GLN A 435 -23.82 -4.57 -26.12
N THR A 436 -23.06 -3.60 -26.66
CA THR A 436 -21.79 -3.84 -27.35
C THR A 436 -20.72 -3.01 -26.71
N ILE A 437 -19.56 -3.62 -26.38
CA ILE A 437 -18.37 -2.92 -25.89
C ILE A 437 -17.36 -2.87 -27.04
N LEU A 438 -16.99 -1.66 -27.44
CA LEU A 438 -15.91 -1.42 -28.39
C LEU A 438 -14.63 -1.06 -27.64
N PHE A 439 -13.62 -1.90 -27.75
CA PHE A 439 -12.34 -1.69 -27.11
C PHE A 439 -11.30 -1.21 -28.13
N LEU A 440 -10.84 0.02 -27.93
CA LEU A 440 -9.73 0.60 -28.70
C LEU A 440 -8.52 0.68 -27.77
N ASN A 441 -7.54 -0.21 -28.00
CA ASN A 441 -6.30 -0.19 -27.20
C ASN A 441 -5.37 0.95 -27.64
N ARG A 442 -5.87 2.21 -27.54
CA ARG A 442 -5.15 3.38 -28.04
C ARG A 442 -5.48 4.61 -27.21
N ARG A 443 -4.43 5.29 -26.71
CA ARG A 443 -4.54 6.64 -26.14
C ARG A 443 -4.07 7.66 -27.19
N GLY A 444 -4.80 8.77 -27.36
CA GLY A 444 -4.45 9.84 -28.27
C GLY A 444 -4.89 9.63 -29.71
N TYR A 445 -4.51 10.56 -30.61
CA TYR A 445 -4.97 10.62 -32.01
C TYR A 445 -4.43 9.46 -32.83
N ALA A 446 -3.15 9.37 -33.10
CA ALA A 446 -2.56 8.26 -33.82
C ALA A 446 -1.12 7.98 -33.36
N GLY A 447 -0.88 6.81 -32.79
CA GLY A 447 0.46 6.39 -32.33
C GLY A 447 1.42 6.09 -33.49
N PHE A 448 0.91 5.86 -34.68
CA PHE A 448 1.68 5.71 -35.92
C PHE A 448 0.76 5.88 -37.13
N VAL A 449 1.32 6.21 -38.26
CA VAL A 449 0.63 6.28 -39.54
C VAL A 449 1.08 5.10 -40.39
N SER A 450 0.13 4.30 -40.85
CA SER A 450 0.40 3.14 -41.69
C SER A 450 -0.48 3.10 -42.93
N CYS A 451 0.04 2.55 -44.00
CA CYS A 451 -0.73 2.27 -45.18
C CYS A 451 -1.73 1.14 -44.92
N ARG A 452 -3.03 1.39 -45.10
CA ARG A 452 -4.06 0.38 -44.87
C ARG A 452 -4.03 -0.76 -45.91
N SER A 453 -3.41 -0.51 -47.08
CA SER A 453 -3.34 -1.50 -48.17
C SER A 453 -2.23 -2.51 -47.94
N CYS A 454 -1.00 -2.05 -47.64
CA CYS A 454 0.16 -2.93 -47.51
C CYS A 454 0.63 -3.11 -46.05
N GLY A 455 0.11 -2.31 -45.11
CA GLY A 455 0.53 -2.35 -43.68
C GLY A 455 1.84 -1.59 -43.39
N GLU A 456 2.47 -1.00 -44.41
CA GLU A 456 3.72 -0.25 -44.22
C GLU A 456 3.51 0.93 -43.26
N VAL A 457 4.40 1.06 -42.27
CA VAL A 457 4.37 2.10 -41.25
C VAL A 457 5.31 3.23 -41.64
N MET A 458 4.82 4.47 -41.62
CA MET A 458 5.66 5.64 -41.82
C MET A 458 6.65 5.79 -40.67
N LYS A 459 7.94 5.79 -41.01
CA LYS A 459 9.05 5.85 -40.05
C LYS A 459 9.82 7.15 -40.18
N CYS A 460 10.46 7.56 -39.10
CA CYS A 460 11.39 8.68 -39.12
C CYS A 460 12.60 8.31 -40.00
N PRO A 461 13.01 9.19 -40.93
CA PRO A 461 14.14 8.91 -41.78
C PRO A 461 15.50 8.85 -41.06
N HIS A 462 15.54 9.29 -39.78
CA HIS A 462 16.77 9.38 -39.00
C HIS A 462 16.90 8.33 -37.89
N CYS A 463 15.83 7.74 -37.40
CA CYS A 463 15.90 6.84 -36.22
C CYS A 463 14.98 5.61 -36.30
N ASP A 464 14.39 5.32 -37.45
CA ASP A 464 13.50 4.15 -37.69
C ASP A 464 12.25 4.04 -36.76
N VAL A 465 12.02 5.05 -35.92
CA VAL A 465 10.82 5.13 -35.04
C VAL A 465 9.60 5.50 -35.87
N SER A 466 8.46 4.87 -35.57
CA SER A 466 7.18 5.18 -36.23
C SER A 466 6.76 6.63 -35.97
N LEU A 467 6.38 7.34 -37.03
CA LEU A 467 5.85 8.71 -36.90
C LEU A 467 4.45 8.68 -36.31
N SER A 468 4.23 9.51 -35.29
CA SER A 468 2.92 9.70 -34.65
C SER A 468 2.24 10.97 -35.18
N GLU A 469 0.92 10.92 -35.34
CA GLU A 469 0.13 12.09 -35.68
C GLU A 469 -0.25 12.85 -34.41
N HIS A 470 0.13 14.11 -34.35
CA HIS A 470 -0.22 15.04 -33.28
C HIS A 470 -1.37 15.97 -33.68
N LYS A 471 -2.04 16.58 -32.69
CA LYS A 471 -3.14 17.53 -32.89
C LYS A 471 -2.71 18.63 -33.86
N GLY A 472 -3.36 18.69 -35.05
CA GLY A 472 -3.03 19.62 -36.14
C GLY A 472 -2.37 18.96 -37.35
N GLY A 473 -2.36 17.63 -37.47
CA GLY A 473 -1.90 16.89 -38.66
C GLY A 473 -0.40 16.83 -38.84
N ARG A 474 0.38 17.16 -37.79
CA ARG A 474 1.85 17.03 -37.84
C ARG A 474 2.25 15.60 -37.50
N LEU A 475 3.12 15.04 -38.35
CA LEU A 475 3.80 13.76 -38.07
C LEU A 475 5.12 14.06 -37.35
N ILE A 476 5.29 13.48 -36.19
CA ILE A 476 6.49 13.63 -35.34
C ILE A 476 6.99 12.24 -34.95
#